data_02a44a9e1b4c7fd5da3612af8d0591fc
#
_entry.id   02a44a9e1b4c7fd5da3612af8d0591fc
#
_cell.length_a   1.000
_cell.length_b   1.000
_cell.length_c   1.000
_cell.angle_alpha   90.00
_cell.angle_beta   90.00
_cell.angle_gamma   90.00
#
_symmetry.space_group_name_H-M   'P 1'
#
loop_
_entity.id
_entity.type
_entity.pdbx_description
1 polymer ?
#
loop_
_entity_poly.entity_id
_entity_poly.type
_entity_poly.pdbx_seq_one_letter_code
_entity_poly.pdbx_strand_id
1 'polypeptide(L)'
;MAQANIGLIGLGTMGAALALNIAEKGFPIAVWNRTTEVTRKFHATAGDLADSVIPTESLADFVAAITPPRAIILMVPAGPAVDAQLEALTPLLDADDLVIDAGNADFHDTNRRSDAGLPFHFLGMGVSGGEEGARHGPAIMGGGDAADWDRVSHVMDAISAKADDGEACAARMGDAGAGHFVKMVHNGIEYADMQMIAEVYGLMRDGMGMDAGAISDVFAGWNEGVLSSYLIEISAKVTAAADKHTGKPMPDVILDRAGQKGTGRWTAIEAQHLSAPIPVIEAAVMARNVSARLDERKAGQDRFGAAPQPCDVDPSALEQALIVGKIMCYAQGFTMISGASERFGWTLDLPEIAKVWRAGCIIRSSMLNDMADALAENPDRNLILAPFFADLIERGVPALRLVVSQGIAAGHALPALASGLMWFDMMRTARGTANMLQAQRDFFGAHGFERLDDVQDTHGPWGSNA
;
A
#
# COMPACT_ATOMS: atom_id res chain seq x y z
N MET A 1 -35.76 21.60 -6.47
CA MET A 1 -34.32 21.64 -6.73
C MET A 1 -33.88 20.18 -6.94
N ALA A 2 -32.99 19.92 -7.87
CA ALA A 2 -32.43 18.58 -8.01
C ALA A 2 -31.74 18.23 -6.69
N GLN A 3 -32.03 17.04 -6.14
CA GLN A 3 -31.39 16.55 -4.93
C GLN A 3 -30.30 15.56 -5.31
N ALA A 4 -29.15 15.68 -4.62
CA ALA A 4 -28.05 14.74 -4.79
C ALA A 4 -28.33 13.42 -4.06
N ASN A 5 -27.82 12.34 -4.62
CA ASN A 5 -27.84 11.03 -3.95
C ASN A 5 -26.74 10.92 -2.88
N ILE A 6 -25.62 11.63 -3.09
CA ILE A 6 -24.43 11.59 -2.24
C ILE A 6 -23.73 12.94 -2.26
N GLY A 7 -22.96 13.25 -1.23
CA GLY A 7 -22.15 14.46 -1.15
C GLY A 7 -20.65 14.15 -1.11
N LEU A 8 -19.84 15.09 -1.60
CA LEU A 8 -18.38 15.02 -1.48
C LEU A 8 -17.80 16.36 -1.05
N ILE A 9 -17.00 16.30 0.03
CA ILE A 9 -16.26 17.45 0.58
C ILE A 9 -14.78 17.29 0.24
N GLY A 10 -14.21 18.32 -0.38
CA GLY A 10 -12.78 18.36 -0.72
C GLY A 10 -12.52 18.04 -2.18
N LEU A 11 -12.32 19.08 -2.98
CA LEU A 11 -12.11 19.02 -4.43
C LEU A 11 -10.63 19.19 -4.81
N GLY A 12 -9.75 18.51 -4.07
CA GLY A 12 -8.37 18.26 -4.50
C GLY A 12 -8.34 17.27 -5.67
N THR A 13 -7.14 16.90 -6.16
CA THR A 13 -6.96 16.00 -7.31
C THR A 13 -7.83 14.74 -7.23
N MET A 14 -7.74 14.01 -6.12
CA MET A 14 -8.52 12.78 -5.94
C MET A 14 -10.01 13.02 -5.78
N GLY A 15 -10.40 14.04 -5.00
CA GLY A 15 -11.82 14.33 -4.75
C GLY A 15 -12.56 14.82 -5.99
N ALA A 16 -11.93 15.66 -6.80
CA ALA A 16 -12.46 16.11 -8.07
C ALA A 16 -12.67 14.94 -9.04
N ALA A 17 -11.66 14.08 -9.17
CA ALA A 17 -11.73 12.89 -10.02
C ALA A 17 -12.83 11.91 -9.57
N LEU A 18 -12.93 11.64 -8.26
CA LEU A 18 -13.95 10.76 -7.69
C LEU A 18 -15.36 11.33 -7.85
N ALA A 19 -15.55 12.64 -7.67
CA ALA A 19 -16.85 13.29 -7.87
C ALA A 19 -17.34 13.16 -9.33
N LEU A 20 -16.45 13.32 -10.31
CA LEU A 20 -16.79 13.12 -11.72
C LEU A 20 -17.11 11.65 -12.03
N ASN A 21 -16.40 10.70 -11.44
CA ASN A 21 -16.69 9.27 -11.57
C ASN A 21 -18.09 8.94 -11.04
N ILE A 22 -18.44 9.43 -9.84
CA ILE A 22 -19.77 9.24 -9.24
C ILE A 22 -20.86 9.81 -10.15
N ALA A 23 -20.67 11.03 -10.64
CA ALA A 23 -21.62 11.69 -11.56
C ALA A 23 -21.79 10.90 -12.87
N GLU A 24 -20.69 10.41 -13.46
CA GLU A 24 -20.70 9.64 -14.71
C GLU A 24 -21.42 8.29 -14.56
N LYS A 25 -21.37 7.68 -13.37
CA LYS A 25 -22.12 6.44 -13.07
C LYS A 25 -23.60 6.66 -12.78
N GLY A 26 -24.09 7.91 -12.96
CA GLY A 26 -25.51 8.25 -12.87
C GLY A 26 -26.00 8.58 -11.45
N PHE A 27 -25.08 8.89 -10.53
CA PHE A 27 -25.43 9.37 -9.20
C PHE A 27 -25.23 10.89 -9.10
N PRO A 28 -26.30 11.70 -9.11
CA PRO A 28 -26.19 13.12 -8.85
C PRO A 28 -25.47 13.40 -7.55
N ILE A 29 -24.47 14.29 -7.59
CA ILE A 29 -23.58 14.53 -6.46
C ILE A 29 -23.55 16.00 -6.05
N ALA A 30 -23.72 16.28 -4.75
CA ALA A 30 -23.43 17.60 -4.20
C ALA A 30 -21.94 17.71 -3.89
N VAL A 31 -21.34 18.85 -4.20
CA VAL A 31 -19.91 19.07 -3.95
C VAL A 31 -19.68 20.38 -3.22
N TRP A 32 -18.75 20.33 -2.28
CA TRP A 32 -18.32 21.49 -1.52
C TRP A 32 -16.82 21.46 -1.27
N ASN A 33 -16.22 22.64 -1.31
CA ASN A 33 -14.83 22.84 -0.92
C ASN A 33 -14.71 24.12 -0.09
N ARG A 34 -13.86 24.09 0.95
CA ARG A 34 -13.65 25.24 1.85
C ARG A 34 -13.37 26.55 1.12
N THR A 35 -12.68 26.48 -0.02
CA THR A 35 -12.47 27.62 -0.92
C THR A 35 -13.51 27.54 -2.03
N THR A 36 -14.55 28.40 -1.98
CA THR A 36 -15.68 28.42 -2.91
C THR A 36 -15.25 28.50 -4.38
N GLU A 37 -14.18 29.24 -4.68
CA GLU A 37 -13.66 29.35 -6.05
C GLU A 37 -13.22 28.00 -6.64
N VAL A 38 -12.72 27.07 -5.80
CA VAL A 38 -12.39 25.70 -6.22
C VAL A 38 -13.65 24.97 -6.66
N THR A 39 -14.75 25.09 -5.91
CA THR A 39 -16.04 24.48 -6.26
C THR A 39 -16.59 25.05 -7.58
N ARG A 40 -16.56 26.37 -7.76
CA ARG A 40 -17.01 27.03 -8.99
C ARG A 40 -16.19 26.58 -10.20
N LYS A 41 -14.86 26.60 -10.07
CA LYS A 41 -13.95 26.14 -11.13
C LYS A 41 -14.18 24.67 -11.47
N PHE A 42 -14.31 23.79 -10.48
CA PHE A 42 -14.59 22.38 -10.69
C PHE A 42 -15.87 22.18 -11.51
N HIS A 43 -16.98 22.81 -11.10
CA HIS A 43 -18.25 22.71 -11.81
C HIS A 43 -18.14 23.25 -13.25
N ALA A 44 -17.46 24.37 -13.46
CA ALA A 44 -17.25 24.94 -14.80
C ALA A 44 -16.43 24.02 -15.73
N THR A 45 -15.63 23.11 -15.17
CA THR A 45 -14.82 22.14 -15.92
C THR A 45 -15.42 20.74 -15.99
N ALA A 46 -16.61 20.53 -15.40
CA ALA A 46 -17.27 19.22 -15.38
C ALA A 46 -17.82 18.76 -16.76
N GLY A 47 -17.87 19.66 -17.75
CA GLY A 47 -18.31 19.34 -19.10
C GLY A 47 -19.74 18.80 -19.13
N ASP A 48 -19.93 17.68 -19.82
CA ASP A 48 -21.25 17.02 -19.97
C ASP A 48 -21.81 16.46 -18.64
N LEU A 49 -21.00 16.40 -17.57
CA LEU A 49 -21.41 15.96 -16.25
C LEU A 49 -21.92 17.11 -15.36
N ALA A 50 -21.85 18.36 -15.83
CA ALA A 50 -22.20 19.53 -15.03
C ALA A 50 -23.64 19.46 -14.46
N ASP A 51 -24.59 18.92 -15.20
CA ASP A 51 -25.99 18.80 -14.76
C ASP A 51 -26.17 17.77 -13.62
N SER A 52 -25.22 16.83 -13.47
CA SER A 52 -25.18 15.82 -12.40
C SER A 52 -24.37 16.25 -11.18
N VAL A 53 -23.69 17.42 -11.26
CA VAL A 53 -22.88 17.99 -10.18
C VAL A 53 -23.55 19.22 -9.61
N ILE A 54 -23.90 19.20 -8.33
CA ILE A 54 -24.56 20.31 -7.62
C ILE A 54 -23.50 21.07 -6.82
N PRO A 55 -22.98 22.19 -7.33
CA PRO A 55 -22.00 23.00 -6.60
C PRO A 55 -22.68 23.78 -5.48
N THR A 56 -22.05 23.84 -4.30
CA THR A 56 -22.57 24.58 -3.16
C THR A 56 -21.51 25.54 -2.59
N GLU A 57 -21.95 26.65 -2.02
CA GLU A 57 -21.05 27.69 -1.50
C GLU A 57 -20.89 27.65 0.01
N SER A 58 -21.86 27.10 0.73
CA SER A 58 -21.78 26.89 2.17
C SER A 58 -21.97 25.43 2.54
N LEU A 59 -21.48 25.04 3.73
CA LEU A 59 -21.65 23.68 4.23
C LEU A 59 -23.13 23.37 4.51
N ALA A 60 -23.92 24.36 4.94
CA ALA A 60 -25.36 24.21 5.16
C ALA A 60 -26.12 23.96 3.85
N ASP A 61 -25.82 24.72 2.78
CA ASP A 61 -26.39 24.49 1.45
C ASP A 61 -25.99 23.13 0.90
N PHE A 62 -24.75 22.69 1.15
CA PHE A 62 -24.25 21.38 0.76
C PHE A 62 -25.09 20.26 1.40
N VAL A 63 -25.26 20.29 2.72
CA VAL A 63 -26.06 19.29 3.44
C VAL A 63 -27.51 19.31 2.98
N ALA A 64 -28.10 20.50 2.77
CA ALA A 64 -29.47 20.66 2.30
C ALA A 64 -29.69 20.16 0.85
N ALA A 65 -28.65 20.09 0.04
CA ALA A 65 -28.71 19.60 -1.34
C ALA A 65 -28.76 18.06 -1.44
N ILE A 66 -28.48 17.32 -0.36
CA ILE A 66 -28.38 15.87 -0.36
C ILE A 66 -29.68 15.26 0.20
N THR A 67 -30.21 14.23 -0.44
CA THR A 67 -31.41 13.50 -0.01
C THR A 67 -31.14 12.72 1.30
N PRO A 68 -31.93 12.92 2.38
CA PRO A 68 -31.83 12.09 3.59
C PRO A 68 -32.34 10.64 3.36
N PRO A 69 -31.77 9.65 4.09
CA PRO A 69 -30.61 9.76 4.93
C PRO A 69 -29.34 9.99 4.09
N ARG A 70 -28.57 11.00 4.45
CA ARG A 70 -27.47 11.50 3.64
C ARG A 70 -26.25 10.62 3.74
N ALA A 71 -25.49 10.49 2.64
CA ALA A 71 -24.14 9.93 2.63
C ALA A 71 -23.15 11.01 2.16
N ILE A 72 -22.09 11.26 2.92
CA ILE A 72 -21.13 12.34 2.67
C ILE A 72 -19.70 11.78 2.70
N ILE A 73 -19.00 11.90 1.57
CA ILE A 73 -17.59 11.49 1.43
C ILE A 73 -16.68 12.68 1.77
N LEU A 74 -15.72 12.47 2.66
CA LEU A 74 -14.65 13.41 2.97
C LEU A 74 -13.38 13.03 2.20
N MET A 75 -12.94 13.89 1.28
CA MET A 75 -11.66 13.78 0.57
C MET A 75 -10.74 14.94 0.96
N VAL A 76 -10.50 15.07 2.25
CA VAL A 76 -9.67 16.13 2.86
C VAL A 76 -8.35 15.55 3.38
N PRO A 77 -7.33 16.39 3.67
CA PRO A 77 -6.11 15.90 4.30
C PRO A 77 -6.38 15.15 5.60
N ALA A 78 -5.71 14.00 5.79
CA ALA A 78 -5.85 13.17 6.98
C ALA A 78 -5.47 13.92 8.27
N GLY A 79 -5.99 13.45 9.41
CA GLY A 79 -5.72 14.03 10.73
C GLY A 79 -6.68 15.16 11.09
N PRO A 80 -6.21 16.28 11.64
CA PRO A 80 -7.07 17.34 12.22
C PRO A 80 -8.09 17.96 11.25
N ALA A 81 -7.84 17.89 9.93
CA ALA A 81 -8.79 18.41 8.95
C ALA A 81 -10.08 17.57 8.89
N VAL A 82 -9.98 16.26 9.12
CA VAL A 82 -11.15 15.37 9.22
C VAL A 82 -11.92 15.69 10.49
N ASP A 83 -11.25 15.84 11.64
CA ASP A 83 -11.89 16.17 12.92
C ASP A 83 -12.65 17.51 12.82
N ALA A 84 -12.06 18.52 12.20
CA ALA A 84 -12.71 19.82 11.97
C ALA A 84 -13.95 19.72 11.04
N GLN A 85 -13.93 18.82 10.04
CA GLN A 85 -15.10 18.59 9.21
C GLN A 85 -16.22 17.87 9.96
N LEU A 86 -15.90 16.87 10.77
CA LEU A 86 -16.89 16.17 11.61
C LEU A 86 -17.54 17.13 12.61
N GLU A 87 -16.76 18.00 13.25
CA GLU A 87 -17.26 19.04 14.16
C GLU A 87 -18.21 20.03 13.43
N ALA A 88 -17.82 20.50 12.24
CA ALA A 88 -18.62 21.43 11.45
C ALA A 88 -19.92 20.81 10.92
N LEU A 89 -19.92 19.51 10.63
CA LEU A 89 -21.09 18.77 10.17
C LEU A 89 -22.07 18.43 11.30
N THR A 90 -21.58 18.23 12.52
CA THR A 90 -22.38 17.81 13.69
C THR A 90 -23.70 18.59 13.87
N PRO A 91 -23.76 19.93 13.78
CA PRO A 91 -25.02 20.66 13.96
C PRO A 91 -25.94 20.62 12.73
N LEU A 92 -25.52 20.01 11.62
CA LEU A 92 -26.21 20.01 10.34
C LEU A 92 -26.78 18.64 9.95
N LEU A 93 -26.31 17.57 10.58
CA LEU A 93 -26.65 16.19 10.24
C LEU A 93 -27.65 15.59 11.23
N ASP A 94 -28.46 14.67 10.73
CA ASP A 94 -29.38 13.87 11.49
C ASP A 94 -28.70 12.52 11.92
N ALA A 95 -29.30 11.81 12.86
CA ALA A 95 -28.72 10.58 13.41
C ALA A 95 -28.55 9.47 12.37
N ASP A 96 -29.42 9.43 11.34
CA ASP A 96 -29.37 8.43 10.28
C ASP A 96 -28.44 8.83 9.12
N ASP A 97 -27.79 9.99 9.17
CA ASP A 97 -26.84 10.39 8.16
C ASP A 97 -25.50 9.66 8.31
N LEU A 98 -24.75 9.52 7.24
CA LEU A 98 -23.49 8.79 7.18
C LEU A 98 -22.37 9.70 6.66
N VAL A 99 -21.26 9.76 7.41
CA VAL A 99 -20.02 10.40 6.97
C VAL A 99 -18.95 9.35 6.70
N ILE A 100 -18.29 9.46 5.56
CA ILE A 100 -17.28 8.51 5.08
C ILE A 100 -15.94 9.25 4.96
N ASP A 101 -14.98 8.97 5.83
CA ASP A 101 -13.60 9.45 5.67
C ASP A 101 -12.91 8.62 4.58
N ALA A 102 -12.77 9.22 3.39
CA ALA A 102 -12.11 8.60 2.25
C ALA A 102 -10.68 9.15 2.03
N GLY A 103 -10.15 9.84 3.01
CA GLY A 103 -8.77 10.29 3.03
C GLY A 103 -7.77 9.15 3.19
N ASN A 104 -6.49 9.48 3.04
CA ASN A 104 -5.42 8.51 3.31
C ASN A 104 -5.05 8.58 4.80
N ALA A 105 -5.98 8.15 5.67
CA ALA A 105 -5.93 8.35 7.12
C ALA A 105 -5.10 7.27 7.83
N ASP A 106 -4.60 7.64 9.02
CA ASP A 106 -4.12 6.67 9.99
C ASP A 106 -5.34 5.93 10.59
N PHE A 107 -5.32 4.60 10.57
CA PHE A 107 -6.43 3.78 11.04
C PHE A 107 -6.69 3.95 12.55
N HIS A 108 -5.69 4.31 13.35
CA HIS A 108 -5.86 4.63 14.76
C HIS A 108 -6.74 5.88 14.96
N ASP A 109 -6.58 6.89 14.12
CA ASP A 109 -7.47 8.05 14.11
C ASP A 109 -8.90 7.65 13.73
N THR A 110 -9.06 6.71 12.79
CA THR A 110 -10.36 6.20 12.38
C THR A 110 -11.03 5.43 13.52
N ASN A 111 -10.29 4.54 14.21
CA ASN A 111 -10.78 3.85 15.41
C ASN A 111 -11.24 4.85 16.47
N ARG A 112 -10.41 5.84 16.78
CA ARG A 112 -10.75 6.91 17.75
C ARG A 112 -12.04 7.64 17.38
N ARG A 113 -12.24 7.95 16.08
CA ARG A 113 -13.45 8.63 15.61
C ARG A 113 -14.68 7.71 15.67
N SER A 114 -14.54 6.44 15.34
CA SER A 114 -15.60 5.45 15.48
C SER A 114 -16.04 5.29 16.95
N ASP A 115 -15.10 5.34 17.88
CA ASP A 115 -15.36 5.21 19.33
C ASP A 115 -15.83 6.52 19.98
N ALA A 116 -15.77 7.65 19.27
CA ALA A 116 -16.07 8.97 19.85
C ALA A 116 -17.56 9.24 20.13
N GLY A 117 -18.47 8.34 19.75
CA GLY A 117 -19.91 8.51 19.94
C GLY A 117 -20.47 9.67 19.12
N LEU A 118 -20.11 9.75 17.85
CA LEU A 118 -20.63 10.73 16.91
C LEU A 118 -22.17 10.65 16.83
N PRO A 119 -22.89 11.76 16.66
CA PRO A 119 -24.35 11.76 16.59
C PRO A 119 -24.90 11.28 15.25
N PHE A 120 -24.08 10.78 14.36
CA PHE A 120 -24.38 10.23 13.05
C PHE A 120 -23.45 9.02 12.77
N HIS A 121 -23.73 8.27 11.73
CA HIS A 121 -22.92 7.10 11.31
C HIS A 121 -21.59 7.52 10.70
N PHE A 122 -20.55 6.69 10.90
CA PHE A 122 -19.18 6.99 10.41
C PHE A 122 -18.51 5.74 9.86
N LEU A 123 -17.93 5.88 8.65
CA LEU A 123 -17.08 4.87 8.01
C LEU A 123 -15.69 5.44 7.70
N GLY A 124 -14.67 4.61 7.80
CA GLY A 124 -13.35 4.87 7.23
C GLY A 124 -13.17 4.10 5.93
N MET A 125 -12.71 4.73 4.85
CA MET A 125 -12.62 4.11 3.54
C MET A 125 -11.30 4.43 2.85
N GLY A 126 -10.48 3.40 2.58
CA GLY A 126 -9.28 3.54 1.77
C GLY A 126 -9.62 3.53 0.28
N VAL A 127 -9.17 4.55 -0.44
CA VAL A 127 -9.31 4.66 -1.91
C VAL A 127 -7.93 4.61 -2.55
N SER A 128 -7.74 3.72 -3.53
CA SER A 128 -6.48 3.55 -4.26
C SER A 128 -6.64 3.85 -5.75
N GLY A 129 -5.51 3.99 -6.47
CA GLY A 129 -5.49 4.18 -7.92
C GLY A 129 -4.98 5.55 -8.40
N GLY A 130 -4.67 6.46 -7.48
CA GLY A 130 -4.28 7.82 -7.83
C GLY A 130 -5.41 8.60 -8.52
N GLU A 131 -5.07 9.67 -9.23
CA GLU A 131 -6.04 10.51 -9.96
C GLU A 131 -6.79 9.70 -11.03
N GLU A 132 -6.06 8.95 -11.82
CA GLU A 132 -6.60 8.12 -12.91
C GLU A 132 -7.56 7.06 -12.38
N GLY A 133 -7.16 6.32 -11.33
CA GLY A 133 -8.03 5.35 -10.68
C GLY A 133 -9.27 6.00 -10.08
N ALA A 134 -9.14 7.11 -9.36
CA ALA A 134 -10.29 7.82 -8.79
C ALA A 134 -11.29 8.25 -9.87
N ARG A 135 -10.79 8.64 -11.06
CA ARG A 135 -11.63 9.06 -12.20
C ARG A 135 -12.31 7.91 -12.92
N HIS A 136 -11.63 6.78 -13.11
CA HIS A 136 -12.07 5.73 -14.02
C HIS A 136 -12.36 4.38 -13.36
N GLY A 137 -12.04 4.22 -12.08
CA GLY A 137 -12.28 3.01 -11.30
C GLY A 137 -11.21 2.79 -10.25
N PRO A 138 -11.41 3.26 -9.01
CA PRO A 138 -10.50 2.98 -7.90
C PRO A 138 -10.71 1.58 -7.32
N ALA A 139 -9.72 1.08 -6.58
CA ALA A 139 -9.95 0.04 -5.59
C ALA A 139 -10.40 0.67 -4.27
N ILE A 140 -11.44 0.12 -3.66
CA ILE A 140 -12.11 0.69 -2.49
C ILE A 140 -12.13 -0.33 -1.34
N MET A 141 -11.55 0.08 -0.21
CA MET A 141 -11.45 -0.73 1.02
C MET A 141 -12.27 -0.07 2.12
N GLY A 142 -13.53 -0.50 2.29
CA GLY A 142 -14.45 0.04 3.30
C GLY A 142 -14.15 -0.50 4.70
N GLY A 143 -14.35 0.33 5.73
CA GLY A 143 -14.26 -0.07 7.13
C GLY A 143 -15.37 0.57 7.95
N GLY A 144 -15.87 -0.12 8.96
CA GLY A 144 -16.95 0.31 9.82
C GLY A 144 -18.14 -0.65 9.84
N ASP A 145 -19.30 -0.23 10.33
CA ASP A 145 -20.47 -1.08 10.46
C ASP A 145 -20.96 -1.64 9.12
N ALA A 146 -21.39 -2.91 9.11
CA ALA A 146 -21.83 -3.57 7.90
C ALA A 146 -23.11 -2.96 7.30
N ALA A 147 -24.06 -2.57 8.16
CA ALA A 147 -25.30 -1.95 7.70
C ALA A 147 -25.05 -0.57 7.09
N ASP A 148 -24.07 0.18 7.58
CA ASP A 148 -23.66 1.45 7.00
C ASP A 148 -22.96 1.27 5.66
N TRP A 149 -22.12 0.25 5.52
CA TRP A 149 -21.51 -0.10 4.24
C TRP A 149 -22.57 -0.48 3.19
N ASP A 150 -23.56 -1.29 3.57
CA ASP A 150 -24.63 -1.74 2.67
C ASP A 150 -25.43 -0.57 2.08
N ARG A 151 -25.54 0.54 2.79
CA ARG A 151 -26.22 1.77 2.31
C ARG A 151 -25.51 2.41 1.11
N VAL A 152 -24.20 2.27 1.00
CA VAL A 152 -23.37 2.93 -0.02
C VAL A 152 -22.69 1.93 -0.98
N SER A 153 -22.70 0.64 -0.69
CA SER A 153 -22.01 -0.39 -1.47
C SER A 153 -22.37 -0.34 -2.96
N HIS A 154 -23.63 -0.12 -3.32
CA HIS A 154 -24.08 -0.01 -4.70
C HIS A 154 -23.42 1.16 -5.47
N VAL A 155 -23.12 2.26 -4.79
CA VAL A 155 -22.36 3.39 -5.37
C VAL A 155 -20.89 3.00 -5.48
N MET A 156 -20.30 2.42 -4.41
CA MET A 156 -18.90 2.00 -4.37
C MET A 156 -18.60 0.95 -5.44
N ASP A 157 -19.49 -0.01 -5.61
CA ASP A 157 -19.39 -1.02 -6.68
C ASP A 157 -19.43 -0.35 -8.07
N ALA A 158 -20.36 0.57 -8.28
CA ALA A 158 -20.52 1.21 -9.59
C ALA A 158 -19.29 2.03 -10.00
N ILE A 159 -18.65 2.73 -9.06
CA ILE A 159 -17.50 3.60 -9.32
C ILE A 159 -16.15 2.89 -9.27
N SER A 160 -16.08 1.69 -8.67
CA SER A 160 -14.83 0.94 -8.56
C SER A 160 -14.39 0.32 -9.88
N ALA A 161 -13.11 -0.03 -9.97
CA ALA A 161 -12.60 -0.85 -11.04
C ALA A 161 -13.32 -2.20 -11.08
N LYS A 162 -13.35 -2.79 -12.25
CA LYS A 162 -13.79 -4.18 -12.45
C LYS A 162 -12.59 -5.03 -12.78
N ALA A 163 -12.45 -6.17 -12.11
CA ALA A 163 -11.51 -7.19 -12.50
C ALA A 163 -11.94 -7.86 -13.82
N ASP A 164 -11.07 -8.68 -14.41
CA ASP A 164 -11.34 -9.32 -15.71
C ASP A 164 -12.57 -10.23 -15.69
N ASP A 165 -12.93 -10.75 -14.54
CA ASP A 165 -14.16 -11.55 -14.31
C ASP A 165 -15.43 -10.70 -14.12
N GLY A 166 -15.29 -9.36 -14.10
CA GLY A 166 -16.36 -8.39 -13.89
C GLY A 166 -16.68 -8.09 -12.42
N GLU A 167 -15.99 -8.73 -11.45
CA GLU A 167 -16.16 -8.40 -10.02
C GLU A 167 -15.68 -6.98 -9.72
N ALA A 168 -16.42 -6.30 -8.84
CA ALA A 168 -16.06 -4.97 -8.37
C ALA A 168 -14.83 -5.02 -7.43
N CYS A 169 -13.87 -4.14 -7.63
CA CYS A 169 -12.75 -3.99 -6.70
C CYS A 169 -13.13 -3.04 -5.53
N ALA A 170 -14.24 -3.34 -4.87
CA ALA A 170 -14.75 -2.62 -3.71
C ALA A 170 -15.36 -3.60 -2.73
N ALA A 171 -14.93 -3.57 -1.46
CA ALA A 171 -15.50 -4.40 -0.42
C ALA A 171 -15.33 -3.77 0.96
N ARG A 172 -16.18 -4.23 1.91
CA ARG A 172 -15.98 -3.95 3.33
C ARG A 172 -14.92 -4.88 3.88
N MET A 173 -13.86 -4.30 4.44
CA MET A 173 -12.75 -5.06 5.01
C MET A 173 -13.06 -5.57 6.43
N GLY A 174 -13.75 -4.78 7.24
CA GLY A 174 -14.05 -5.08 8.64
C GLY A 174 -14.54 -3.85 9.39
N ASP A 175 -14.60 -3.92 10.71
CA ASP A 175 -15.12 -2.86 11.56
C ASP A 175 -14.16 -1.67 11.69
N ALA A 176 -14.68 -0.52 12.09
CA ALA A 176 -13.94 0.69 12.42
C ALA A 176 -12.86 1.06 11.39
N GLY A 177 -11.58 1.09 11.80
CA GLY A 177 -10.44 1.47 10.96
C GLY A 177 -9.92 0.38 10.02
N ALA A 178 -10.57 -0.78 9.91
CA ALA A 178 -10.09 -1.91 9.10
C ALA A 178 -9.83 -1.53 7.63
N GLY A 179 -10.69 -0.74 7.01
CA GLY A 179 -10.50 -0.27 5.64
C GLY A 179 -9.22 0.57 5.46
N HIS A 180 -8.98 1.51 6.36
CA HIS A 180 -7.76 2.31 6.35
C HIS A 180 -6.51 1.49 6.71
N PHE A 181 -6.63 0.50 7.60
CA PHE A 181 -5.53 -0.43 7.89
C PHE A 181 -5.13 -1.23 6.66
N VAL A 182 -6.09 -1.87 5.97
CA VAL A 182 -5.84 -2.63 4.74
C VAL A 182 -5.22 -1.73 3.67
N LYS A 183 -5.72 -0.48 3.53
CA LYS A 183 -5.13 0.52 2.63
C LYS A 183 -3.72 0.93 3.03
N MET A 184 -3.42 1.03 4.32
CA MET A 184 -2.07 1.33 4.83
C MET A 184 -1.09 0.22 4.48
N VAL A 185 -1.46 -1.06 4.68
CA VAL A 185 -0.62 -2.21 4.30
C VAL A 185 -0.43 -2.30 2.79
N HIS A 186 -1.50 -2.08 2.01
CA HIS A 186 -1.40 -1.93 0.56
C HIS A 186 -0.29 -0.92 0.17
N ASN A 187 -0.26 0.24 0.80
CA ASN A 187 0.77 1.24 0.52
C ASN A 187 2.16 0.80 0.99
N GLY A 188 2.26 0.02 2.06
CA GLY A 188 3.52 -0.60 2.46
C GLY A 188 4.07 -1.54 1.39
N ILE A 189 3.22 -2.42 0.83
CA ILE A 189 3.56 -3.30 -0.28
C ILE A 189 3.97 -2.49 -1.52
N GLU A 190 3.23 -1.41 -1.84
CA GLU A 190 3.57 -0.48 -2.92
C GLU A 190 5.00 0.08 -2.77
N TYR A 191 5.37 0.51 -1.56
CA TYR A 191 6.72 1.02 -1.28
C TYR A 191 7.79 -0.03 -1.54
N ALA A 192 7.54 -1.26 -1.10
CA ALA A 192 8.47 -2.37 -1.25
C ALA A 192 8.62 -2.80 -2.72
N ASP A 193 7.52 -2.92 -3.45
CA ASP A 193 7.53 -3.26 -4.88
C ASP A 193 8.27 -2.20 -5.70
N MET A 194 7.97 -0.92 -5.47
CA MET A 194 8.70 0.19 -6.11
C MET A 194 10.18 0.17 -5.78
N GLN A 195 10.56 -0.17 -4.55
CA GLN A 195 11.97 -0.24 -4.14
C GLN A 195 12.69 -1.39 -4.84
N MET A 196 12.10 -2.59 -4.90
CA MET A 196 12.69 -3.73 -5.60
C MET A 196 12.84 -3.46 -7.11
N ILE A 197 11.85 -2.83 -7.73
CA ILE A 197 11.93 -2.38 -9.13
C ILE A 197 13.07 -1.37 -9.31
N ALA A 198 13.23 -0.42 -8.39
CA ALA A 198 14.32 0.55 -8.43
C ALA A 198 15.70 -0.12 -8.25
N GLU A 199 15.79 -1.18 -7.43
CA GLU A 199 17.01 -1.96 -7.22
C GLU A 199 17.44 -2.69 -8.51
N VAL A 200 16.51 -3.39 -9.17
CA VAL A 200 16.82 -4.05 -10.45
C VAL A 200 17.10 -3.04 -11.57
N TYR A 201 16.40 -1.91 -11.60
CA TYR A 201 16.71 -0.79 -12.49
C TYR A 201 18.14 -0.28 -12.28
N GLY A 202 18.57 -0.09 -11.04
CA GLY A 202 19.94 0.31 -10.70
C GLY A 202 20.98 -0.70 -11.15
N LEU A 203 20.72 -2.00 -11.01
CA LEU A 203 21.59 -3.06 -11.51
C LEU A 203 21.71 -3.03 -13.04
N MET A 204 20.60 -2.85 -13.77
CA MET A 204 20.62 -2.73 -15.22
C MET A 204 21.37 -1.49 -15.69
N ARG A 205 21.10 -0.32 -15.09
CA ARG A 205 21.73 0.95 -15.48
C ARG A 205 23.21 1.00 -15.09
N ASP A 206 23.51 0.83 -13.81
CA ASP A 206 24.86 1.09 -13.25
C ASP A 206 25.72 -0.17 -13.24
N GLY A 207 25.14 -1.34 -13.04
CA GLY A 207 25.85 -2.63 -13.05
C GLY A 207 26.17 -3.11 -14.46
N MET A 208 25.14 -3.17 -15.29
CA MET A 208 25.25 -3.70 -16.67
C MET A 208 25.51 -2.63 -17.73
N GLY A 209 25.39 -1.33 -17.39
CA GLY A 209 25.58 -0.23 -18.32
C GLY A 209 24.53 -0.17 -19.43
N MET A 210 23.32 -0.66 -19.18
CA MET A 210 22.24 -0.64 -20.16
C MET A 210 21.71 0.79 -20.33
N ASP A 211 21.38 1.14 -21.57
CA ASP A 211 20.68 2.41 -21.82
C ASP A 211 19.18 2.33 -21.44
N ALA A 212 18.55 3.49 -21.35
CA ALA A 212 17.17 3.60 -20.91
C ALA A 212 16.16 2.89 -21.83
N GLY A 213 16.44 2.86 -23.15
CA GLY A 213 15.62 2.15 -24.12
C GLY A 213 15.67 0.64 -23.91
N ALA A 214 16.88 0.08 -23.77
CA ALA A 214 17.07 -1.33 -23.47
C ALA A 214 16.42 -1.76 -22.14
N ILE A 215 16.51 -0.90 -21.11
CA ILE A 215 15.82 -1.15 -19.82
C ILE A 215 14.30 -1.12 -19.99
N SER A 216 13.78 -0.19 -20.80
CA SER A 216 12.35 -0.14 -21.12
C SER A 216 11.87 -1.43 -21.78
N ASP A 217 12.62 -1.94 -22.76
CA ASP A 217 12.29 -3.19 -23.47
C ASP A 217 12.28 -4.38 -22.50
N VAL A 218 13.21 -4.43 -21.54
CA VAL A 218 13.22 -5.48 -20.49
C VAL A 218 11.96 -5.42 -19.63
N PHE A 219 11.59 -4.24 -19.11
CA PHE A 219 10.37 -4.10 -18.31
C PHE A 219 9.11 -4.40 -19.14
N ALA A 220 9.06 -3.98 -20.41
CA ALA A 220 7.94 -4.30 -21.29
C ALA A 220 7.82 -5.81 -21.50
N GLY A 221 8.93 -6.51 -21.72
CA GLY A 221 8.95 -7.98 -21.82
C GLY A 221 8.49 -8.67 -20.53
N TRP A 222 8.93 -8.21 -19.38
CA TRP A 222 8.48 -8.76 -18.09
C TRP A 222 6.99 -8.54 -17.83
N ASN A 223 6.40 -7.48 -18.39
CA ASN A 223 4.97 -7.21 -18.23
C ASN A 223 4.06 -8.15 -19.04
N GLU A 224 4.63 -8.95 -19.97
CA GLU A 224 3.89 -9.99 -20.70
C GLU A 224 3.84 -11.33 -19.92
N GLY A 225 4.53 -11.42 -18.78
CA GLY A 225 4.69 -12.65 -17.98
C GLY A 225 4.12 -12.54 -16.57
N VAL A 226 4.70 -13.32 -15.67
CA VAL A 226 4.31 -13.44 -14.25
C VAL A 226 4.40 -12.08 -13.52
N LEU A 227 5.31 -11.19 -13.94
CA LEU A 227 5.46 -9.84 -13.38
C LEU A 227 4.44 -8.82 -13.91
N SER A 228 3.51 -9.22 -14.78
CA SER A 228 2.49 -8.32 -15.31
C SER A 228 1.80 -7.56 -14.19
N SER A 229 2.00 -6.24 -14.17
CA SER A 229 1.51 -5.37 -13.12
C SER A 229 1.62 -3.90 -13.53
N TYR A 230 0.82 -3.05 -12.88
CA TYR A 230 0.86 -1.62 -13.13
C TYR A 230 2.24 -1.00 -12.91
N LEU A 231 2.93 -1.39 -11.85
CA LEU A 231 4.26 -0.83 -11.55
C LEU A 231 5.31 -1.25 -12.59
N ILE A 232 5.25 -2.45 -13.15
CA ILE A 232 6.13 -2.88 -14.25
C ILE A 232 5.76 -2.14 -15.56
N GLU A 233 4.46 -2.03 -15.85
CA GLU A 233 3.98 -1.27 -17.02
C GLU A 233 4.49 0.17 -17.01
N ILE A 234 4.30 0.88 -15.89
CA ILE A 234 4.77 2.27 -15.80
C ILE A 234 6.29 2.38 -15.75
N SER A 235 7.01 1.37 -15.26
CA SER A 235 8.48 1.36 -15.28
C SER A 235 9.02 1.33 -16.70
N ALA A 236 8.42 0.54 -17.60
CA ALA A 236 8.75 0.59 -19.02
C ALA A 236 8.47 1.99 -19.61
N LYS A 237 7.30 2.57 -19.33
CA LYS A 237 6.93 3.91 -19.84
C LYS A 237 7.85 5.02 -19.30
N VAL A 238 8.19 4.96 -18.01
CA VAL A 238 9.08 5.96 -17.36
C VAL A 238 10.49 5.90 -17.91
N THR A 239 11.02 4.71 -18.14
CA THR A 239 12.38 4.53 -18.72
C THR A 239 12.43 4.91 -20.19
N ALA A 240 11.37 4.66 -20.97
CA ALA A 240 11.26 5.11 -22.37
C ALA A 240 11.12 6.63 -22.53
N ALA A 241 10.64 7.33 -21.49
CA ALA A 241 10.34 8.75 -21.60
C ALA A 241 11.61 9.59 -21.68
N ALA A 242 11.65 10.52 -22.65
CA ALA A 242 12.69 11.52 -22.77
C ALA A 242 12.22 12.88 -22.20
N ASP A 243 13.12 13.54 -21.48
CA ASP A 243 12.87 14.92 -21.02
C ASP A 243 12.80 15.87 -22.22
N LYS A 244 11.71 16.59 -22.34
CA LYS A 244 11.46 17.50 -23.46
C LYS A 244 12.43 18.70 -23.55
N HIS A 245 13.12 19.05 -22.45
CA HIS A 245 14.04 20.18 -22.39
C HIS A 245 15.48 19.78 -22.73
N THR A 246 15.91 18.59 -22.31
CA THR A 246 17.30 18.14 -22.47
C THR A 246 17.49 17.00 -23.45
N GLY A 247 16.42 16.30 -23.80
CA GLY A 247 16.45 15.08 -24.62
C GLY A 247 17.03 13.85 -23.89
N LYS A 248 17.42 13.97 -22.64
CA LYS A 248 17.92 12.86 -21.82
C LYS A 248 16.78 11.95 -21.35
N PRO A 249 17.07 10.69 -21.01
CA PRO A 249 16.08 9.84 -20.32
C PRO A 249 15.50 10.54 -19.10
N MET A 250 14.19 10.43 -18.91
CA MET A 250 13.49 11.14 -17.81
C MET A 250 14.05 10.81 -16.42
N PRO A 251 14.40 9.56 -16.09
CA PRO A 251 15.01 9.24 -14.78
C PRO A 251 16.34 9.96 -14.52
N ASP A 252 17.11 10.27 -15.55
CA ASP A 252 18.44 10.90 -15.42
C ASP A 252 18.38 12.40 -15.07
N VAL A 253 17.21 13.02 -15.21
CA VAL A 253 17.01 14.45 -14.86
C VAL A 253 16.24 14.62 -13.54
N ILE A 254 15.75 13.53 -12.95
CA ILE A 254 15.04 13.54 -11.68
C ILE A 254 16.06 13.50 -10.52
N LEU A 255 15.85 14.38 -9.53
CA LEU A 255 16.66 14.35 -8.30
C LEU A 255 16.47 13.02 -7.56
N ASP A 256 17.59 12.35 -7.22
CA ASP A 256 17.58 11.07 -6.50
C ASP A 256 17.16 11.25 -5.02
N ARG A 257 15.87 11.57 -4.85
CA ARG A 257 15.19 11.74 -3.55
C ARG A 257 13.74 11.33 -3.67
N ALA A 258 13.36 10.25 -3.00
CA ALA A 258 11.99 9.75 -2.98
C ALA A 258 11.16 10.42 -1.87
N GLY A 259 10.00 10.98 -2.24
CA GLY A 259 9.02 11.52 -1.30
C GLY A 259 8.20 10.42 -0.62
N GLN A 260 7.60 10.76 0.54
CA GLN A 260 6.64 9.89 1.23
C GLN A 260 5.55 10.72 1.93
N LYS A 261 4.33 10.19 1.96
CA LYS A 261 3.18 10.84 2.63
C LYS A 261 2.85 10.24 4.00
N GLY A 262 3.63 9.26 4.48
CA GLY A 262 3.52 8.68 5.82
C GLY A 262 3.00 7.25 5.87
N THR A 263 2.18 6.79 4.94
CA THR A 263 1.51 5.47 4.99
C THR A 263 2.46 4.28 5.07
N GLY A 264 3.53 4.25 4.27
CA GLY A 264 4.55 3.20 4.37
C GLY A 264 5.26 3.20 5.73
N ARG A 265 5.51 4.38 6.29
CA ARG A 265 6.08 4.51 7.65
C ARG A 265 5.10 4.01 8.71
N TRP A 266 3.80 4.32 8.59
CA TRP A 266 2.79 3.79 9.51
C TRP A 266 2.72 2.26 9.43
N THR A 267 2.82 1.68 8.22
CA THR A 267 2.91 0.21 8.07
C THR A 267 4.08 -0.37 8.85
N ALA A 268 5.28 0.21 8.73
CA ALA A 268 6.46 -0.25 9.46
C ALA A 268 6.33 -0.09 10.98
N ILE A 269 5.75 1.02 11.46
CA ILE A 269 5.51 1.25 12.89
C ILE A 269 4.50 0.23 13.43
N GLU A 270 3.38 0.03 12.74
CA GLU A 270 2.34 -0.88 13.19
C GLU A 270 2.80 -2.35 13.13
N ALA A 271 3.63 -2.71 12.17
CA ALA A 271 4.24 -4.04 12.12
C ALA A 271 5.02 -4.37 13.39
N GLN A 272 5.74 -3.39 13.97
CA GLN A 272 6.44 -3.57 15.25
C GLN A 272 5.46 -3.77 16.42
N HIS A 273 4.33 -3.05 16.45
CA HIS A 273 3.28 -3.25 17.44
C HIS A 273 2.62 -4.63 17.35
N LEU A 274 2.46 -5.14 16.12
CA LEU A 274 1.89 -6.45 15.83
C LEU A 274 2.90 -7.59 15.90
N SER A 275 4.18 -7.30 16.13
CA SER A 275 5.28 -8.28 16.00
C SER A 275 5.27 -9.00 14.64
N ALA A 276 4.83 -8.32 13.59
CA ALA A 276 4.78 -8.84 12.23
C ALA A 276 6.11 -8.58 11.51
N PRO A 277 6.84 -9.63 11.06
CA PRO A 277 8.12 -9.45 10.39
C PRO A 277 7.90 -9.08 8.91
N ILE A 278 8.03 -7.79 8.60
CA ILE A 278 7.86 -7.24 7.24
C ILE A 278 9.13 -6.56 6.70
N PRO A 279 10.33 -7.19 6.79
CA PRO A 279 11.59 -6.51 6.54
C PRO A 279 11.73 -5.96 5.11
N VAL A 280 11.02 -6.48 4.11
CA VAL A 280 11.04 -5.92 2.75
C VAL A 280 10.40 -4.53 2.72
N ILE A 281 9.27 -4.36 3.39
CA ILE A 281 8.56 -3.07 3.50
C ILE A 281 9.38 -2.09 4.35
N GLU A 282 9.91 -2.54 5.49
CA GLU A 282 10.77 -1.73 6.37
C GLU A 282 12.02 -1.23 5.64
N ALA A 283 12.66 -2.10 4.84
CA ALA A 283 13.81 -1.74 4.03
C ALA A 283 13.48 -0.67 2.98
N ALA A 284 12.31 -0.73 2.35
CA ALA A 284 11.86 0.29 1.42
C ALA A 284 11.61 1.65 2.10
N VAL A 285 11.05 1.64 3.31
CA VAL A 285 10.88 2.87 4.12
C VAL A 285 12.25 3.46 4.50
N MET A 286 13.18 2.60 4.95
CA MET A 286 14.56 2.99 5.25
C MET A 286 15.25 3.60 4.03
N ALA A 287 15.14 2.98 2.86
CA ALA A 287 15.74 3.47 1.62
C ALA A 287 15.24 4.88 1.25
N ARG A 288 13.92 5.13 1.37
CA ARG A 288 13.36 6.49 1.16
C ARG A 288 13.91 7.50 2.15
N ASN A 289 14.06 7.13 3.43
CA ASN A 289 14.65 8.00 4.45
C ASN A 289 16.11 8.34 4.13
N VAL A 290 16.91 7.36 3.69
CA VAL A 290 18.30 7.57 3.26
C VAL A 290 18.35 8.44 2.00
N SER A 291 17.47 8.22 1.02
CA SER A 291 17.44 9.01 -0.21
C SER A 291 17.29 10.50 0.04
N ALA A 292 16.59 10.89 1.10
CA ALA A 292 16.41 12.31 1.47
C ALA A 292 17.64 12.98 2.07
N ARG A 293 18.70 12.21 2.44
CA ARG A 293 19.92 12.71 3.08
C ARG A 293 21.00 13.04 2.05
N LEU A 294 20.70 13.90 1.08
CA LEU A 294 21.57 14.17 -0.08
C LEU A 294 22.98 14.64 0.31
N ASP A 295 23.11 15.56 1.27
CA ASP A 295 24.40 16.11 1.69
C ASP A 295 25.27 15.05 2.41
N GLU A 296 24.64 14.22 3.27
CA GLU A 296 25.32 13.11 3.94
C GLU A 296 25.80 12.06 2.93
N ARG A 297 24.96 11.72 1.93
CA ARG A 297 25.30 10.78 0.86
C ARG A 297 26.46 11.30 0.01
N LYS A 298 26.47 12.60 -0.31
CA LYS A 298 27.57 13.22 -1.03
C LYS A 298 28.86 13.19 -0.22
N ALA A 299 28.83 13.59 1.05
CA ALA A 299 29.98 13.50 1.93
C ALA A 299 30.49 12.05 2.10
N GLY A 300 29.58 11.07 2.13
CA GLY A 300 29.92 9.65 2.13
C GLY A 300 30.68 9.23 0.86
N GLN A 301 30.18 9.63 -0.31
CA GLN A 301 30.86 9.37 -1.58
C GLN A 301 32.25 10.03 -1.64
N ASP A 302 32.36 11.28 -1.22
CA ASP A 302 33.64 12.00 -1.19
C ASP A 302 34.67 11.33 -0.25
N ARG A 303 34.21 10.72 0.84
CA ARG A 303 35.06 10.07 1.84
C ARG A 303 35.44 8.62 1.51
N PHE A 304 34.49 7.84 1.01
CA PHE A 304 34.61 6.39 0.85
C PHE A 304 34.73 5.92 -0.60
N GLY A 305 34.59 6.84 -1.55
CA GLY A 305 34.56 6.55 -2.97
C GLY A 305 33.16 6.31 -3.51
N ALA A 306 33.03 6.41 -4.83
CA ALA A 306 31.79 6.17 -5.50
C ALA A 306 31.45 4.67 -5.55
N ALA A 307 30.22 4.35 -5.32
CA ALA A 307 29.58 3.06 -5.60
C ALA A 307 28.35 3.37 -6.46
N PRO A 308 27.77 2.40 -7.20
CA PRO A 308 28.23 1.03 -7.39
C PRO A 308 29.29 0.85 -8.46
N GLN A 309 29.85 -0.35 -8.56
CA GLN A 309 30.75 -0.78 -9.64
C GLN A 309 30.00 -1.64 -10.65
N PRO A 310 30.49 -1.77 -11.89
CA PRO A 310 29.93 -2.70 -12.87
C PRO A 310 29.85 -4.13 -12.32
N CYS A 311 28.76 -4.80 -12.62
CA CYS A 311 28.55 -6.22 -12.31
C CYS A 311 27.78 -6.87 -13.48
N ASP A 312 28.13 -8.10 -13.77
CA ASP A 312 27.50 -8.86 -14.87
C ASP A 312 26.40 -9.76 -14.26
N VAL A 313 25.15 -9.30 -14.39
CA VAL A 313 23.97 -10.04 -13.93
C VAL A 313 23.03 -10.23 -15.12
N ASP A 314 22.64 -11.47 -15.39
CA ASP A 314 21.71 -11.78 -16.47
C ASP A 314 20.31 -11.15 -16.20
N PRO A 315 19.70 -10.45 -17.18
CA PRO A 315 18.33 -9.93 -17.05
C PRO A 315 17.30 -10.99 -16.66
N SER A 316 17.46 -12.24 -17.09
CA SER A 316 16.59 -13.35 -16.69
C SER A 316 16.72 -13.68 -15.19
N ALA A 317 17.91 -13.52 -14.62
CA ALA A 317 18.12 -13.66 -13.18
C ALA A 317 17.48 -12.50 -12.39
N LEU A 318 17.50 -11.28 -12.93
CA LEU A 318 16.82 -10.13 -12.34
C LEU A 318 15.30 -10.33 -12.31
N GLU A 319 14.72 -10.85 -13.41
CA GLU A 319 13.30 -11.19 -13.49
C GLU A 319 12.90 -12.18 -12.38
N GLN A 320 13.62 -13.30 -12.30
CA GLN A 320 13.35 -14.33 -11.29
C GLN A 320 13.53 -13.81 -9.86
N ALA A 321 14.54 -12.97 -9.62
CA ALA A 321 14.78 -12.33 -8.33
C ALA A 321 13.61 -11.40 -7.94
N LEU A 322 13.10 -10.62 -8.90
CA LEU A 322 11.98 -9.71 -8.68
C LEU A 322 10.67 -10.48 -8.43
N ILE A 323 10.39 -11.56 -9.17
CA ILE A 323 9.24 -12.45 -8.93
C ILE A 323 9.24 -12.94 -7.48
N VAL A 324 10.35 -13.50 -7.04
CA VAL A 324 10.48 -14.03 -5.67
C VAL A 324 10.36 -12.91 -4.63
N GLY A 325 11.01 -11.77 -4.86
CA GLY A 325 10.92 -10.61 -3.98
C GLY A 325 9.48 -10.10 -3.80
N LYS A 326 8.72 -10.01 -4.90
CA LYS A 326 7.30 -9.62 -4.86
C LYS A 326 6.46 -10.61 -4.08
N ILE A 327 6.60 -11.92 -4.30
CA ILE A 327 5.88 -12.95 -3.54
C ILE A 327 6.16 -12.80 -2.03
N MET A 328 7.44 -12.62 -1.65
CA MET A 328 7.82 -12.43 -0.24
C MET A 328 7.22 -11.15 0.35
N CYS A 329 7.18 -10.06 -0.40
CA CYS A 329 6.58 -8.81 0.02
C CYS A 329 5.08 -8.96 0.30
N TYR A 330 4.33 -9.56 -0.62
CA TYR A 330 2.90 -9.82 -0.41
C TYR A 330 2.65 -10.80 0.75
N ALA A 331 3.46 -11.86 0.88
CA ALA A 331 3.37 -12.79 1.99
C ALA A 331 3.54 -12.10 3.35
N GLN A 332 4.49 -11.16 3.45
CA GLN A 332 4.69 -10.35 4.65
C GLN A 332 3.49 -9.43 4.90
N GLY A 333 2.95 -8.79 3.86
CA GLY A 333 1.76 -7.94 3.97
C GLY A 333 0.52 -8.69 4.45
N PHE A 334 0.22 -9.85 3.87
CA PHE A 334 -0.92 -10.68 4.29
C PHE A 334 -0.73 -11.25 5.69
N THR A 335 0.49 -11.63 6.08
CA THR A 335 0.79 -12.04 7.47
C THR A 335 0.52 -10.90 8.46
N MET A 336 0.87 -9.67 8.11
CA MET A 336 0.57 -8.50 8.95
C MET A 336 -0.93 -8.25 9.05
N ILE A 337 -1.69 -8.42 7.96
CA ILE A 337 -3.15 -8.27 7.95
C ILE A 337 -3.81 -9.34 8.83
N SER A 338 -3.37 -10.58 8.74
CA SER A 338 -3.86 -11.67 9.61
C SER A 338 -3.61 -11.37 11.09
N GLY A 339 -2.39 -10.93 11.45
CA GLY A 339 -2.06 -10.54 12.82
C GLY A 339 -2.89 -9.36 13.35
N ALA A 340 -3.23 -8.41 12.48
CA ALA A 340 -4.12 -7.31 12.83
C ALA A 340 -5.57 -7.78 13.04
N SER A 341 -6.04 -8.73 12.23
CA SER A 341 -7.36 -9.34 12.41
C SER A 341 -7.53 -9.90 13.80
N GLU A 342 -6.55 -10.66 14.28
CA GLU A 342 -6.54 -11.19 15.65
C GLU A 342 -6.44 -10.09 16.71
N ARG A 343 -5.50 -9.15 16.52
CA ARG A 343 -5.17 -8.10 17.51
C ARG A 343 -6.32 -7.14 17.76
N PHE A 344 -7.05 -6.76 16.73
CA PHE A 344 -8.14 -5.78 16.80
C PHE A 344 -9.54 -6.42 16.82
N GLY A 345 -9.63 -7.75 16.75
CA GLY A 345 -10.89 -8.47 16.71
C GLY A 345 -11.66 -8.24 15.40
N TRP A 346 -10.97 -7.87 14.32
CA TRP A 346 -11.56 -7.74 13.00
C TRP A 346 -11.68 -9.12 12.33
N THR A 347 -12.68 -9.28 11.49
CA THR A 347 -12.82 -10.47 10.64
C THR A 347 -12.38 -10.08 9.23
N LEU A 348 -11.05 -10.04 9.00
CA LEU A 348 -10.48 -9.65 7.71
C LEU A 348 -10.47 -10.85 6.76
N ASP A 349 -11.21 -10.75 5.65
CA ASP A 349 -11.26 -11.75 4.59
C ASP A 349 -10.07 -11.57 3.65
N LEU A 350 -9.00 -12.35 3.85
CA LEU A 350 -7.76 -12.22 3.06
C LEU A 350 -7.96 -12.49 1.56
N PRO A 351 -8.73 -13.53 1.14
CA PRO A 351 -9.11 -13.73 -0.25
C PRO A 351 -9.80 -12.51 -0.86
N GLU A 352 -10.77 -11.93 -0.17
CA GLU A 352 -11.49 -10.74 -0.65
C GLU A 352 -10.58 -9.52 -0.75
N ILE A 353 -9.68 -9.33 0.21
CA ILE A 353 -8.67 -8.26 0.14
C ILE A 353 -7.79 -8.41 -1.11
N ALA A 354 -7.32 -9.62 -1.42
CA ALA A 354 -6.54 -9.88 -2.63
C ALA A 354 -7.36 -9.57 -3.89
N LYS A 355 -8.65 -9.92 -3.93
CA LYS A 355 -9.56 -9.63 -5.04
C LYS A 355 -9.76 -8.13 -5.25
N VAL A 356 -9.94 -7.36 -4.19
CA VAL A 356 -10.09 -5.90 -4.27
C VAL A 356 -8.84 -5.22 -4.87
N TRP A 357 -7.65 -5.80 -4.70
CA TRP A 357 -6.41 -5.25 -5.22
C TRP A 357 -6.11 -5.62 -6.68
N ARG A 358 -6.91 -6.50 -7.33
CA ARG A 358 -6.68 -6.97 -8.71
C ARG A 358 -6.73 -5.87 -9.76
N ALA A 359 -7.58 -4.84 -9.56
CA ALA A 359 -7.71 -3.70 -10.45
C ALA A 359 -7.89 -2.39 -9.67
N GLY A 360 -7.75 -1.24 -10.36
CA GLY A 360 -8.02 0.08 -9.78
C GLY A 360 -7.04 0.54 -8.70
N CYS A 361 -5.95 -0.18 -8.45
CA CYS A 361 -4.97 0.20 -7.45
C CYS A 361 -3.54 0.22 -8.02
N ILE A 362 -2.61 0.77 -7.25
CA ILE A 362 -1.20 0.90 -7.67
C ILE A 362 -0.47 -0.46 -7.68
N ILE A 363 -0.86 -1.38 -6.80
CA ILE A 363 -0.22 -2.71 -6.69
C ILE A 363 -0.93 -3.79 -7.52
N ARG A 364 -1.88 -3.43 -8.40
CA ARG A 364 -2.55 -4.42 -9.24
C ARG A 364 -1.56 -5.24 -10.04
N SER A 365 -1.74 -6.56 -10.00
CA SER A 365 -0.82 -7.53 -10.59
C SER A 365 -1.57 -8.81 -10.95
N SER A 366 -1.13 -9.52 -11.97
CA SER A 366 -1.65 -10.85 -12.32
C SER A 366 -1.56 -11.86 -11.18
N MET A 367 -0.52 -11.77 -10.34
CA MET A 367 -0.33 -12.64 -9.17
C MET A 367 -1.47 -12.57 -8.14
N LEU A 368 -2.27 -11.49 -8.11
CA LEU A 368 -3.32 -11.33 -7.12
C LEU A 368 -4.49 -12.31 -7.29
N ASN A 369 -4.73 -12.81 -8.51
CA ASN A 369 -5.68 -13.90 -8.73
C ASN A 369 -5.21 -15.17 -8.02
N ASP A 370 -3.96 -15.58 -8.27
CA ASP A 370 -3.35 -16.76 -7.65
C ASP A 370 -3.24 -16.61 -6.12
N MET A 371 -3.02 -15.37 -5.61
CA MET A 371 -3.02 -15.07 -4.18
C MET A 371 -4.41 -15.23 -3.57
N ALA A 372 -5.46 -14.73 -4.24
CA ALA A 372 -6.85 -14.89 -3.79
C ALA A 372 -7.22 -16.37 -3.69
N ASP A 373 -6.87 -17.16 -4.70
CA ASP A 373 -7.12 -18.60 -4.73
C ASP A 373 -6.36 -19.34 -3.62
N ALA A 374 -5.08 -19.03 -3.44
CA ALA A 374 -4.25 -19.65 -2.40
C ALA A 374 -4.73 -19.34 -0.97
N LEU A 375 -5.20 -18.11 -0.75
CA LEU A 375 -5.75 -17.65 0.53
C LEU A 375 -7.16 -18.24 0.76
N ALA A 376 -7.96 -18.43 -0.29
CA ALA A 376 -9.26 -19.09 -0.21
C ALA A 376 -9.10 -20.59 0.13
N GLU A 377 -8.07 -21.25 -0.41
CA GLU A 377 -7.78 -22.64 -0.07
C GLU A 377 -7.38 -22.81 1.41
N ASN A 378 -6.55 -21.94 1.92
CA ASN A 378 -6.11 -21.97 3.33
C ASN A 378 -5.62 -20.57 3.79
N PRO A 379 -6.48 -19.77 4.46
CA PRO A 379 -6.16 -18.42 4.89
C PRO A 379 -5.07 -18.36 6.00
N ASP A 380 -4.86 -19.45 6.73
CA ASP A 380 -3.86 -19.53 7.81
C ASP A 380 -2.46 -19.92 7.29
N ARG A 381 -2.37 -20.36 6.03
CA ARG A 381 -1.11 -20.73 5.41
C ARG A 381 -0.39 -19.50 4.87
N ASN A 382 0.89 -19.33 5.29
CA ASN A 382 1.71 -18.29 4.67
C ASN A 382 1.83 -18.52 3.15
N LEU A 383 1.69 -17.46 2.34
CA LEU A 383 1.70 -17.55 0.88
C LEU A 383 2.92 -18.25 0.30
N ILE A 384 4.11 -18.10 0.92
CA ILE A 384 5.33 -18.79 0.43
C ILE A 384 5.23 -20.32 0.50
N LEU A 385 4.28 -20.85 1.27
CA LEU A 385 4.02 -22.29 1.42
C LEU A 385 2.84 -22.77 0.56
N ALA A 386 2.13 -21.87 -0.12
CA ALA A 386 1.10 -22.27 -1.07
C ALA A 386 1.75 -22.91 -2.31
N PRO A 387 1.24 -24.03 -2.83
CA PRO A 387 1.94 -24.82 -3.85
C PRO A 387 2.40 -24.01 -5.04
N PHE A 388 1.52 -23.19 -5.62
CA PHE A 388 1.86 -22.33 -6.77
C PHE A 388 3.03 -21.38 -6.47
N PHE A 389 3.01 -20.71 -5.32
CA PHE A 389 4.06 -19.76 -4.94
C PHE A 389 5.33 -20.46 -4.48
N ALA A 390 5.22 -21.60 -3.80
CA ALA A 390 6.37 -22.42 -3.41
C ALA A 390 7.18 -22.85 -4.64
N ASP A 391 6.51 -23.31 -5.71
CA ASP A 391 7.14 -23.69 -6.96
C ASP A 391 7.87 -22.50 -7.65
N LEU A 392 7.28 -21.30 -7.63
CA LEU A 392 7.93 -20.09 -8.15
C LEU A 392 9.16 -19.70 -7.33
N ILE A 393 9.04 -19.80 -6.00
CA ILE A 393 10.13 -19.48 -5.08
C ILE A 393 11.28 -20.48 -5.24
N GLU A 394 11.00 -21.78 -5.28
CA GLU A 394 12.02 -22.81 -5.47
C GLU A 394 12.85 -22.60 -6.74
N ARG A 395 12.19 -22.22 -7.83
CA ARG A 395 12.87 -21.92 -9.10
C ARG A 395 13.64 -20.60 -9.05
N GLY A 396 13.13 -19.58 -8.39
CA GLY A 396 13.67 -18.23 -8.44
C GLY A 396 14.66 -17.87 -7.34
N VAL A 397 14.66 -18.57 -6.17
CA VAL A 397 15.60 -18.26 -5.06
C VAL A 397 17.07 -18.36 -5.47
N PRO A 398 17.53 -19.36 -6.28
CA PRO A 398 18.91 -19.34 -6.73
C PRO A 398 19.31 -18.06 -7.48
N ALA A 399 18.42 -17.55 -8.33
CA ALA A 399 18.62 -16.30 -9.05
C ALA A 399 18.61 -15.08 -8.09
N LEU A 400 17.66 -14.99 -7.16
CA LEU A 400 17.64 -13.95 -6.14
C LEU A 400 18.95 -13.93 -5.32
N ARG A 401 19.45 -15.09 -4.92
CA ARG A 401 20.70 -15.20 -4.18
C ARG A 401 21.92 -14.76 -5.03
N LEU A 402 21.94 -15.12 -6.31
CA LEU A 402 22.97 -14.69 -7.25
C LEU A 402 22.95 -13.15 -7.38
N VAL A 403 21.80 -12.59 -7.69
CA VAL A 403 21.60 -11.13 -7.86
C VAL A 403 22.03 -10.36 -6.61
N VAL A 404 21.56 -10.78 -5.43
CA VAL A 404 21.91 -10.12 -4.16
C VAL A 404 23.41 -10.23 -3.87
N SER A 405 24.01 -11.41 -4.03
CA SER A 405 25.44 -11.60 -3.72
C SER A 405 26.34 -10.83 -4.66
N GLN A 406 26.07 -10.84 -5.99
CA GLN A 406 26.87 -10.12 -6.98
C GLN A 406 26.67 -8.61 -6.85
N GLY A 407 25.42 -8.15 -6.69
CA GLY A 407 25.14 -6.73 -6.55
C GLY A 407 25.78 -6.14 -5.30
N ILE A 408 25.67 -6.80 -4.15
CA ILE A 408 26.32 -6.34 -2.90
C ILE A 408 27.85 -6.35 -3.03
N ALA A 409 28.42 -7.38 -3.63
CA ALA A 409 29.87 -7.45 -3.86
C ALA A 409 30.37 -6.30 -4.77
N ALA A 410 29.56 -5.83 -5.68
CA ALA A 410 29.84 -4.68 -6.55
C ALA A 410 29.41 -3.32 -5.94
N GLY A 411 28.92 -3.29 -4.69
CA GLY A 411 28.53 -2.06 -3.98
C GLY A 411 27.14 -1.53 -4.34
N HIS A 412 26.30 -2.31 -5.02
CA HIS A 412 24.91 -1.95 -5.22
C HIS A 412 24.10 -2.09 -3.92
N ALA A 413 23.34 -1.08 -3.57
CA ALA A 413 22.43 -1.13 -2.45
C ALA A 413 21.14 -1.85 -2.86
N LEU A 414 20.89 -3.03 -2.30
CA LEU A 414 19.73 -3.88 -2.58
C LEU A 414 18.94 -4.17 -1.29
N PRO A 415 18.52 -3.13 -0.52
CA PRO A 415 17.97 -3.35 0.81
C PRO A 415 16.68 -4.19 0.79
N ALA A 416 15.79 -4.03 -0.18
CA ALA A 416 14.52 -4.75 -0.22
C ALA A 416 14.72 -6.20 -0.67
N LEU A 417 15.43 -6.45 -1.77
CA LEU A 417 15.73 -7.80 -2.26
C LEU A 417 16.55 -8.61 -1.25
N ALA A 418 17.58 -7.98 -0.65
CA ALA A 418 18.40 -8.64 0.38
C ALA A 418 17.60 -8.97 1.64
N SER A 419 16.74 -8.06 2.11
CA SER A 419 15.88 -8.29 3.28
C SER A 419 14.88 -9.42 3.02
N GLY A 420 14.32 -9.50 1.82
CA GLY A 420 13.46 -10.60 1.40
C GLY A 420 14.19 -11.94 1.45
N LEU A 421 15.39 -12.01 0.87
CA LEU A 421 16.21 -13.23 0.87
C LEU A 421 16.56 -13.68 2.31
N MET A 422 16.98 -12.74 3.16
CA MET A 422 17.32 -13.05 4.57
C MET A 422 16.09 -13.53 5.35
N TRP A 423 14.94 -12.87 5.17
CA TRP A 423 13.69 -13.31 5.78
C TRP A 423 13.30 -14.72 5.33
N PHE A 424 13.39 -15.01 4.03
CA PHE A 424 13.13 -16.35 3.50
C PHE A 424 14.06 -17.40 4.09
N ASP A 425 15.37 -17.12 4.19
CA ASP A 425 16.34 -18.05 4.82
C ASP A 425 16.01 -18.32 6.30
N MET A 426 15.49 -17.33 7.03
CA MET A 426 14.98 -17.53 8.39
C MET A 426 13.71 -18.38 8.40
N MET A 427 12.74 -18.10 7.51
CA MET A 427 11.46 -18.82 7.42
C MET A 427 11.62 -20.31 7.09
N ARG A 428 12.64 -20.69 6.33
CA ARG A 428 12.93 -22.11 5.99
C ARG A 428 13.90 -22.79 6.94
N THR A 429 14.34 -22.11 8.01
CA THR A 429 15.31 -22.64 8.97
C THR A 429 14.63 -22.98 10.27
N ALA A 430 14.30 -24.27 10.47
CA ALA A 430 13.59 -24.75 11.66
C ALA A 430 14.40 -24.54 12.98
N ARG A 431 15.73 -24.51 12.89
CA ARG A 431 16.60 -24.22 14.03
C ARG A 431 17.58 -23.10 13.67
N GLY A 432 17.17 -21.87 13.94
CA GLY A 432 17.99 -20.69 13.76
C GLY A 432 18.90 -20.39 14.95
N THR A 433 19.20 -19.11 15.16
CA THR A 433 20.16 -18.62 16.18
C THR A 433 19.48 -17.97 17.40
N ALA A 434 18.14 -17.97 17.49
CA ALA A 434 17.40 -17.39 18.60
C ALA A 434 17.72 -18.04 19.95
N ASN A 435 18.16 -19.30 19.95
CA ASN A 435 18.65 -20.01 21.14
C ASN A 435 19.83 -19.28 21.80
N MET A 436 20.75 -18.68 21.02
CA MET A 436 21.84 -17.88 21.56
C MET A 436 21.36 -16.60 22.20
N LEU A 437 20.40 -15.91 21.57
CA LEU A 437 19.76 -14.72 22.15
C LEU A 437 19.07 -15.05 23.48
N GLN A 438 18.35 -16.17 23.53
CA GLN A 438 17.66 -16.59 24.75
C GLN A 438 18.62 -16.99 25.86
N ALA A 439 19.73 -17.68 25.52
CA ALA A 439 20.79 -18.01 26.49
C ALA A 439 21.46 -16.75 27.06
N GLN A 440 21.73 -15.72 26.22
CA GLN A 440 22.25 -14.43 26.68
C GLN A 440 21.27 -13.71 27.61
N ARG A 441 19.97 -13.69 27.29
CA ARG A 441 18.93 -13.10 28.14
C ARG A 441 18.86 -13.82 29.51
N ASP A 442 18.96 -15.12 29.51
CA ASP A 442 18.99 -15.89 30.77
C ASP A 442 20.27 -15.61 31.57
N PHE A 443 21.41 -15.51 30.90
CA PHE A 443 22.68 -15.20 31.55
C PHE A 443 22.66 -13.88 32.31
N PHE A 444 22.19 -12.79 31.69
CA PHE A 444 22.24 -11.47 32.33
C PHE A 444 20.98 -11.10 33.12
N GLY A 445 19.88 -11.80 32.94
CA GLY A 445 18.58 -11.39 33.53
C GLY A 445 17.73 -12.53 34.07
N ALA A 446 18.23 -13.77 34.09
CA ALA A 446 17.47 -14.95 34.52
C ALA A 446 16.07 -15.04 33.87
N HIS A 447 15.99 -14.73 32.56
CA HIS A 447 14.72 -14.70 31.84
C HIS A 447 14.16 -16.10 31.52
N GLY A 448 14.96 -17.13 31.72
CA GLY A 448 14.59 -18.52 31.42
C GLY A 448 14.51 -18.83 29.93
N PHE A 449 14.37 -20.08 29.60
CA PHE A 449 14.18 -20.57 28.22
C PHE A 449 13.41 -21.89 28.21
N GLU A 450 12.73 -22.13 27.07
CA GLU A 450 12.16 -23.44 26.78
C GLU A 450 13.25 -24.40 26.30
N ARG A 451 13.17 -25.65 26.72
CA ARG A 451 14.15 -26.71 26.36
C ARG A 451 13.59 -27.56 25.21
N LEU A 452 14.50 -28.20 24.49
CA LEU A 452 14.15 -29.19 23.45
C LEU A 452 13.91 -30.61 24.03
N ASP A 453 14.17 -30.78 25.32
CA ASP A 453 14.00 -32.05 26.07
C ASP A 453 12.95 -31.81 27.19
N ASP A 454 12.54 -32.89 27.82
CA ASP A 454 11.51 -32.85 28.87
C ASP A 454 12.03 -32.42 30.25
N VAL A 455 13.27 -31.91 30.33
CA VAL A 455 13.87 -31.43 31.58
C VAL A 455 13.22 -30.14 32.02
N GLN A 456 12.79 -30.07 33.28
CA GLN A 456 12.04 -28.92 33.82
C GLN A 456 12.91 -27.74 34.25
N ASP A 457 14.23 -27.81 34.12
CA ASP A 457 15.14 -26.72 34.38
C ASP A 457 15.14 -25.74 33.22
N THR A 458 14.70 -24.52 33.46
CA THR A 458 14.55 -23.46 32.46
C THR A 458 15.67 -22.41 32.49
N HIS A 459 16.72 -22.67 33.29
CA HIS A 459 17.87 -21.79 33.42
C HIS A 459 19.18 -22.49 33.06
N GLY A 460 20.14 -21.73 32.61
CA GLY A 460 21.49 -22.26 32.33
C GLY A 460 22.37 -22.33 33.55
N PRO A 461 23.51 -23.05 33.47
CA PRO A 461 24.43 -23.29 34.59
C PRO A 461 25.37 -22.08 34.81
N TRP A 462 24.85 -20.86 34.73
CA TRP A 462 25.68 -19.65 34.78
C TRP A 462 26.16 -19.29 36.19
N GLY A 463 25.53 -19.87 37.23
CA GLY A 463 25.86 -19.65 38.63
C GLY A 463 25.33 -18.34 39.20
N SER A 464 25.46 -18.15 40.51
CA SER A 464 24.98 -16.99 41.24
C SER A 464 25.81 -15.68 41.03
N ASN A 465 26.75 -15.67 40.09
CA ASN A 465 27.68 -14.59 39.80
C ASN A 465 27.54 -14.06 38.33
N ALA A 466 26.46 -14.38 37.64
CA ALA A 466 26.17 -13.79 36.33
C ALA A 466 25.34 -12.51 36.48
#